data_4fe2f33263ecbe50f004a20145b92c32
#
_entry.id   4fe2f33263ecbe50f004a20145b92c32
#
_cell.length_a   1.000
_cell.length_b   1.000
_cell.length_c   1.000
_cell.angle_alpha   90.00
_cell.angle_beta   90.00
_cell.angle_gamma   90.00
#
_symmetry.space_group_name_H-M   'P 1'
#
loop_
_entity.id
_entity.type
_entity.pdbx_description
1 polymer ?
#
loop_
_entity_poly.entity_id
_entity_poly.type
_entity_poly.pdbx_seq_one_letter_code
_entity_poly.pdbx_strand_id
1 'polypeptide(L)'
;MCIRDSDYIPPQQTVGIVHGDYRLDNVRVKDNKVTAVLDWELCTLGDPLADMGTVIASWNTKKEKDSPFIYSPTLSGGFPTREDVIKLYLNESNLDLKDIEFYTRLSYWKHAMIMEGVYIRYSMGSYGKTNENEIESFKDSTIKFANKAANKNLLEEIT
;
A
#
# COMPACT_ATOMS: atom_id res chain seq x y z
N MET A 1 -0.54 -19.98 3.12
CA MET A 1 -1.21 -18.75 2.64
C MET A 1 -2.67 -19.14 2.39
N CYS A 2 -3.55 -18.88 3.34
CA CYS A 2 -4.98 -19.03 3.09
C CYS A 2 -5.43 -17.79 2.34
N ILE A 3 -5.30 -17.79 1.03
CA ILE A 3 -5.85 -16.74 0.20
C ILE A 3 -7.32 -17.06 0.05
N ARG A 4 -8.12 -16.43 0.89
CA ARG A 4 -9.58 -16.49 0.82
C ARG A 4 -10.12 -15.92 -0.50
N ASP A 5 -9.27 -15.24 -1.27
CA ASP A 5 -9.52 -14.68 -2.59
C ASP A 5 -8.77 -15.43 -3.70
N SER A 6 -8.23 -16.64 -3.41
CA SER A 6 -7.66 -17.50 -4.45
C SER A 6 -8.70 -17.97 -5.48
N ASP A 7 -10.00 -17.75 -5.18
CA ASP A 7 -11.09 -18.07 -6.09
C ASP A 7 -11.19 -17.06 -7.27
N TYR A 8 -10.57 -15.90 -7.15
CA TYR A 8 -10.48 -14.91 -8.22
C TYR A 8 -9.15 -14.15 -8.18
N ILE A 9 -8.28 -14.50 -9.10
CA ILE A 9 -7.09 -13.70 -9.43
C ILE A 9 -7.37 -13.03 -10.77
N PRO A 10 -7.40 -11.69 -10.84
CA PRO A 10 -7.69 -11.01 -12.09
C PRO A 10 -6.66 -11.35 -13.17
N PRO A 11 -7.08 -11.47 -14.43
CA PRO A 11 -6.14 -11.64 -15.52
C PRO A 11 -5.24 -10.42 -15.62
N GLN A 12 -3.94 -10.65 -15.78
CA GLN A 12 -2.97 -9.60 -15.98
C GLN A 12 -3.28 -8.86 -17.30
N GLN A 13 -3.42 -7.53 -17.22
CA GLN A 13 -3.74 -6.71 -18.40
C GLN A 13 -2.53 -6.43 -19.27
N THR A 14 -1.37 -6.22 -18.63
CA THR A 14 -0.11 -5.96 -19.31
C THR A 14 1.06 -6.37 -18.43
N VAL A 15 2.26 -6.41 -19.01
CA VAL A 15 3.50 -6.65 -18.29
C VAL A 15 4.33 -5.39 -18.32
N GLY A 16 4.62 -4.85 -17.14
CA GLY A 16 5.49 -3.71 -16.96
C GLY A 16 6.45 -3.91 -15.80
N ILE A 17 7.31 -2.92 -15.58
CA ILE A 17 8.09 -2.84 -14.35
C ILE A 17 7.15 -2.39 -13.24
N VAL A 18 7.03 -3.22 -12.21
CA VAL A 18 6.32 -2.90 -10.96
C VAL A 18 7.37 -2.54 -9.92
N HIS A 19 7.26 -1.38 -9.33
CA HIS A 19 8.14 -0.92 -8.25
C HIS A 19 8.00 -1.79 -6.99
N GLY A 20 6.77 -2.20 -6.71
CA GLY A 20 6.43 -3.06 -5.57
C GLY A 20 6.17 -2.32 -4.27
N ASP A 21 6.62 -1.08 -4.10
CA ASP A 21 6.30 -0.17 -2.99
C ASP A 21 6.18 1.28 -3.46
N TYR A 22 5.38 1.50 -4.52
CA TYR A 22 5.22 2.83 -5.13
C TYR A 22 4.29 3.70 -4.29
N ARG A 23 4.89 4.57 -3.47
CA ARG A 23 4.18 5.51 -2.60
C ARG A 23 4.97 6.81 -2.45
N LEU A 24 4.32 7.87 -1.95
CA LEU A 24 4.91 9.21 -1.91
C LEU A 24 6.21 9.29 -1.10
N ASP A 25 6.40 8.43 -0.10
CA ASP A 25 7.63 8.38 0.70
C ASP A 25 8.85 8.01 -0.15
N ASN A 26 8.63 7.21 -1.21
CA ASN A 26 9.66 6.75 -2.13
C ASN A 26 9.83 7.67 -3.35
N VAL A 27 9.18 8.83 -3.36
CA VAL A 27 9.24 9.80 -4.46
C VAL A 27 9.97 11.08 -4.02
N ARG A 28 10.88 11.55 -4.83
CA ARG A 28 11.53 12.87 -4.67
C ARG A 28 10.97 13.86 -5.67
N VAL A 29 10.53 14.99 -5.14
CA VAL A 29 9.93 16.07 -5.94
C VAL A 29 10.78 17.34 -5.78
N LYS A 30 11.06 18.01 -6.89
CA LYS A 30 11.70 19.32 -6.93
C LYS A 30 11.04 20.13 -8.04
N ASP A 31 10.72 21.39 -7.75
CA ASP A 31 10.09 22.33 -8.71
C ASP A 31 8.84 21.72 -9.40
N ASN A 32 7.98 21.10 -8.61
CA ASN A 32 6.75 20.40 -9.04
C ASN A 32 6.96 19.25 -10.04
N LYS A 33 8.18 18.68 -10.07
CA LYS A 33 8.50 17.53 -10.93
C LYS A 33 9.04 16.39 -10.09
N VAL A 34 8.67 15.18 -10.43
CA VAL A 34 9.30 13.97 -9.91
C VAL A 34 10.72 13.91 -10.47
N THR A 35 11.70 13.90 -9.59
CA THR A 35 13.13 13.87 -9.95
C THR A 35 13.78 12.52 -9.71
N ALA A 36 13.23 11.71 -8.80
CA ALA A 36 13.68 10.34 -8.57
C ALA A 36 12.57 9.52 -7.92
N VAL A 37 12.60 8.23 -8.19
CA VAL A 37 11.86 7.19 -7.47
C VAL A 37 12.91 6.31 -6.79
N LEU A 38 12.76 6.09 -5.49
CA LEU A 38 13.72 5.42 -4.62
C LEU A 38 13.16 4.05 -4.19
N ASP A 39 14.05 3.22 -3.63
CA ASP A 39 13.68 1.97 -2.97
C ASP A 39 13.08 0.90 -3.91
N TRP A 40 13.87 0.53 -4.90
CA TRP A 40 13.51 -0.45 -5.94
C TRP A 40 13.76 -1.91 -5.54
N GLU A 41 14.01 -2.20 -4.27
CA GLU A 41 14.38 -3.55 -3.81
C GLU A 41 13.27 -4.59 -4.01
N LEU A 42 12.01 -4.15 -4.07
CA LEU A 42 10.84 -5.02 -4.31
C LEU A 42 10.42 -5.05 -5.78
N CYS A 43 11.20 -4.47 -6.68
CA CYS A 43 10.79 -4.37 -8.08
C CYS A 43 10.74 -5.73 -8.78
N THR A 44 9.78 -5.86 -9.68
CA THR A 44 9.55 -7.08 -10.46
C THR A 44 8.89 -6.76 -11.79
N LEU A 45 8.75 -7.78 -12.64
CA LEU A 45 7.87 -7.71 -13.80
C LEU A 45 6.47 -8.19 -13.41
N GLY A 46 5.46 -7.41 -13.73
CA GLY A 46 4.07 -7.73 -13.35
C GLY A 46 3.07 -6.73 -13.91
N ASP A 47 1.84 -6.78 -13.39
CA ASP A 47 0.80 -5.82 -13.74
C ASP A 47 1.04 -4.48 -13.01
N PRO A 48 1.15 -3.34 -13.71
CA PRO A 48 1.33 -2.03 -13.10
C PRO A 48 0.20 -1.62 -12.12
N LEU A 49 -0.96 -2.25 -12.19
CA LEU A 49 -2.03 -2.04 -11.21
C LEU A 49 -1.61 -2.42 -9.78
N ALA A 50 -0.58 -3.25 -9.61
CA ALA A 50 -0.04 -3.55 -8.27
C ALA A 50 0.57 -2.29 -7.61
N ASP A 51 1.22 -1.42 -8.39
CA ASP A 51 1.72 -0.14 -7.88
C ASP A 51 0.58 0.85 -7.63
N MET A 52 -0.40 0.92 -8.53
CA MET A 52 -1.58 1.77 -8.31
C MET A 52 -2.36 1.32 -7.06
N GLY A 53 -2.49 0.02 -6.81
CA GLY A 53 -3.06 -0.52 -5.58
C GLY A 53 -2.29 -0.06 -4.33
N THR A 54 -0.96 0.04 -4.40
CA THR A 54 -0.12 0.56 -3.31
C THR A 54 -0.32 2.06 -3.11
N VAL A 55 -0.43 2.83 -4.19
CA VAL A 55 -0.76 4.27 -4.13
C VAL A 55 -2.10 4.46 -3.41
N ILE A 56 -3.16 3.75 -3.84
CA ILE A 56 -4.50 3.85 -3.25
C ILE A 56 -4.48 3.47 -1.77
N ALA A 57 -3.82 2.36 -1.41
CA ALA A 57 -3.74 1.88 -0.03
C ALA A 57 -3.03 2.89 0.89
N SER A 58 -1.97 3.54 0.42
CA SER A 58 -1.17 4.51 1.20
C SER A 58 -1.68 5.95 1.13
N TRP A 59 -2.67 6.25 0.28
CA TRP A 59 -3.25 7.58 0.11
C TRP A 59 -4.30 7.86 1.17
N ASN A 60 -3.86 8.24 2.35
CA ASN A 60 -4.74 8.43 3.51
C ASN A 60 -5.49 9.75 3.46
N THR A 61 -6.67 9.74 4.07
CA THR A 61 -7.45 10.95 4.35
C THR A 61 -7.60 11.14 5.85
N LYS A 62 -7.85 12.39 6.29
CA LYS A 62 -8.08 12.69 7.72
C LYS A 62 -9.31 12.00 8.30
N LYS A 63 -10.17 11.45 7.46
CA LYS A 63 -11.36 10.69 7.89
C LYS A 63 -11.02 9.27 8.30
N GLU A 64 -9.94 8.70 7.76
CA GLU A 64 -9.51 7.31 8.02
C GLU A 64 -8.70 7.21 9.31
N LYS A 65 -9.39 7.16 10.46
CA LYS A 65 -8.75 7.08 11.77
C LYS A 65 -7.95 5.80 12.00
N ASP A 66 -8.32 4.72 11.30
CA ASP A 66 -7.75 3.38 11.49
C ASP A 66 -6.83 2.95 10.36
N SER A 67 -6.34 3.91 9.55
CA SER A 67 -5.39 3.56 8.51
C SER A 67 -4.08 3.06 9.11
N PRO A 68 -3.55 1.92 8.65
CA PRO A 68 -2.26 1.43 9.10
C PRO A 68 -1.07 2.25 8.57
N PHE A 69 -1.26 3.06 7.53
CA PHE A 69 -0.24 3.99 7.01
C PHE A 69 -0.27 5.33 7.77
N ILE A 70 0.07 5.30 9.04
CA ILE A 70 -0.07 6.45 9.97
C ILE A 70 0.78 7.66 9.62
N TYR A 71 1.85 7.50 8.83
CA TYR A 71 2.77 8.56 8.42
C TYR A 71 2.60 8.99 6.95
N SER A 72 1.44 8.73 6.35
CA SER A 72 1.22 9.12 4.96
C SER A 72 1.37 10.64 4.76
N PRO A 73 2.18 11.08 3.78
CA PRO A 73 2.36 12.50 3.47
C PRO A 73 1.05 13.22 3.14
N THR A 74 0.06 12.51 2.61
CA THR A 74 -1.25 13.06 2.23
C THR A 74 -2.04 13.64 3.41
N LEU A 75 -1.73 13.19 4.64
CA LEU A 75 -2.35 13.73 5.87
C LEU A 75 -1.98 15.18 6.16
N SER A 76 -0.88 15.69 5.60
CA SER A 76 -0.46 17.08 5.73
C SER A 76 -1.40 18.07 5.03
N GLY A 77 -2.25 17.59 4.12
CA GLY A 77 -3.17 18.40 3.33
C GLY A 77 -2.52 18.94 2.04
N GLY A 78 -3.35 19.54 1.17
CA GLY A 78 -2.91 20.06 -0.13
C GLY A 78 -2.81 19.00 -1.23
N PHE A 79 -3.07 17.74 -0.93
CA PHE A 79 -3.12 16.66 -1.90
C PHE A 79 -4.54 16.47 -2.44
N PRO A 80 -4.70 16.00 -3.70
CA PRO A 80 -6.00 15.61 -4.23
C PRO A 80 -6.62 14.47 -3.42
N THR A 81 -7.92 14.25 -3.59
CA THR A 81 -8.58 13.09 -2.99
C THR A 81 -8.10 11.80 -3.65
N ARG A 82 -8.30 10.65 -2.98
CA ARG A 82 -8.01 9.34 -3.55
C ARG A 82 -8.77 9.12 -4.88
N GLU A 83 -10.03 9.54 -4.92
CA GLU A 83 -10.86 9.49 -6.14
C GLU A 83 -10.27 10.32 -7.27
N ASP A 84 -9.74 11.53 -6.98
CA ASP A 84 -9.10 12.37 -7.98
C ASP A 84 -7.83 11.73 -8.53
N VAL A 85 -7.05 11.07 -7.68
CA VAL A 85 -5.85 10.31 -8.10
C VAL A 85 -6.24 9.15 -9.02
N ILE A 86 -7.29 8.41 -8.68
CA ILE A 86 -7.83 7.34 -9.53
C ILE A 86 -8.26 7.89 -10.89
N LYS A 87 -9.01 8.99 -10.91
CA LYS A 87 -9.44 9.66 -12.16
C LYS A 87 -8.26 10.14 -13.01
N LEU A 88 -7.24 10.75 -12.37
CA LEU A 88 -6.03 11.18 -13.07
C LEU A 88 -5.30 9.99 -13.70
N TYR A 89 -5.16 8.89 -12.97
CA TYR A 89 -4.52 7.69 -13.50
C TYR A 89 -5.30 7.09 -14.68
N LEU A 90 -6.63 7.05 -14.60
CA LEU A 90 -7.49 6.59 -15.71
C LEU A 90 -7.34 7.44 -16.97
N ASN A 91 -7.18 8.77 -16.82
CA ASN A 91 -7.02 9.67 -17.96
C ASN A 91 -5.65 9.54 -18.66
N GLU A 92 -4.62 9.11 -17.91
CA GLU A 92 -3.24 9.01 -18.41
C GLU A 92 -2.84 7.58 -18.79
N SER A 93 -3.60 6.57 -18.35
CA SER A 93 -3.33 5.16 -18.63
C SER A 93 -4.42 4.56 -19.51
N ASN A 94 -4.07 3.49 -20.24
CA ASN A 94 -5.02 2.68 -21.01
C ASN A 94 -5.48 1.43 -20.24
N LEU A 95 -5.26 1.39 -18.91
CA LEU A 95 -5.60 0.25 -18.08
C LEU A 95 -7.04 0.34 -17.56
N ASP A 96 -7.70 -0.80 -17.47
CA ASP A 96 -9.00 -0.93 -16.82
C ASP A 96 -8.82 -1.12 -15.32
N LEU A 97 -9.44 -0.26 -14.51
CA LEU A 97 -9.35 -0.32 -13.04
C LEU A 97 -10.45 -1.17 -12.38
N LYS A 98 -11.23 -1.96 -13.13
CA LYS A 98 -12.30 -2.78 -12.55
C LYS A 98 -11.82 -3.72 -11.42
N ASP A 99 -10.58 -4.18 -11.50
CA ASP A 99 -9.97 -5.10 -10.53
C ASP A 99 -9.05 -4.37 -9.52
N ILE A 100 -9.08 -3.04 -9.46
CA ILE A 100 -8.16 -2.26 -8.61
C ILE A 100 -8.33 -2.58 -7.12
N GLU A 101 -9.52 -2.98 -6.69
CA GLU A 101 -9.75 -3.41 -5.30
C GLU A 101 -8.89 -4.63 -4.95
N PHE A 102 -8.78 -5.59 -5.85
CA PHE A 102 -7.90 -6.75 -5.66
C PHE A 102 -6.45 -6.30 -5.41
N TYR A 103 -5.91 -5.40 -6.24
CA TYR A 103 -4.53 -4.92 -6.11
C TYR A 103 -4.34 -4.06 -4.86
N THR A 104 -5.34 -3.27 -4.46
CA THR A 104 -5.32 -2.50 -3.22
C THR A 104 -5.26 -3.43 -2.00
N ARG A 105 -6.08 -4.48 -1.98
CA ARG A 105 -6.07 -5.51 -0.93
C ARG A 105 -4.77 -6.31 -0.91
N LEU A 106 -4.22 -6.63 -2.10
CA LEU A 106 -2.91 -7.27 -2.23
C LEU A 106 -1.80 -6.40 -1.62
N SER A 107 -1.85 -5.09 -1.80
CA SER A 107 -0.92 -4.16 -1.15
C SER A 107 -1.03 -4.22 0.36
N TYR A 108 -2.23 -4.16 0.94
CA TYR A 108 -2.42 -4.31 2.38
C TYR A 108 -1.92 -5.66 2.90
N TRP A 109 -2.20 -6.75 2.18
CA TRP A 109 -1.71 -8.07 2.55
C TRP A 109 -0.18 -8.13 2.56
N LYS A 110 0.47 -7.62 1.53
CA LYS A 110 1.94 -7.53 1.44
C LYS A 110 2.53 -6.77 2.63
N HIS A 111 1.97 -5.62 2.97
CA HIS A 111 2.42 -4.83 4.11
C HIS A 111 2.18 -5.56 5.45
N ALA A 112 1.10 -6.32 5.59
CA ALA A 112 0.90 -7.18 6.77
C ALA A 112 2.04 -8.18 6.93
N MET A 113 2.47 -8.84 5.84
CA MET A 113 3.59 -9.79 5.87
C MET A 113 4.93 -9.11 6.21
N ILE A 114 5.17 -7.92 5.68
CA ILE A 114 6.37 -7.12 6.00
C ILE A 114 6.38 -6.74 7.49
N MET A 115 5.26 -6.22 8.00
CA MET A 115 5.14 -5.80 9.41
C MET A 115 5.22 -6.99 10.37
N GLU A 116 4.68 -8.15 10.01
CA GLU A 116 4.88 -9.38 10.78
C GLU A 116 6.36 -9.75 10.88
N GLY A 117 7.09 -9.66 9.78
CA GLY A 117 8.54 -9.88 9.79
C GLY A 117 9.30 -8.87 10.65
N VAL A 118 8.86 -7.61 10.70
CA VAL A 118 9.39 -6.57 11.59
C VAL A 118 9.11 -6.96 13.04
N TYR A 119 7.86 -7.25 13.38
CA TYR A 119 7.44 -7.67 14.72
C TYR A 119 8.26 -8.85 15.25
N ILE A 120 8.42 -9.90 14.44
CA ILE A 120 9.19 -11.09 14.83
C ILE A 120 10.66 -10.73 15.13
N ARG A 121 11.32 -9.95 14.28
CA ARG A 121 12.72 -9.56 14.48
C ARG A 121 12.92 -8.72 15.75
N TYR A 122 12.01 -7.79 16.05
CA TYR A 122 12.04 -7.00 17.27
C TYR A 122 11.76 -7.87 18.50
N SER A 123 10.78 -8.77 18.44
CA SER A 123 10.44 -9.69 19.53
C SER A 123 11.58 -10.65 19.86
N MET A 124 12.38 -11.04 18.86
CA MET A 124 13.57 -11.87 19.04
C MET A 124 14.81 -11.09 19.49
N GLY A 125 14.71 -9.77 19.65
CA GLY A 125 15.83 -8.92 20.03
C GLY A 125 16.91 -8.74 18.96
N SER A 126 16.60 -9.00 17.69
CA SER A 126 17.58 -8.92 16.59
C SER A 126 18.13 -7.49 16.38
N TYR A 127 17.42 -6.48 16.85
CA TYR A 127 17.83 -5.07 16.80
C TYR A 127 18.24 -4.50 18.17
N GLY A 128 18.52 -5.36 19.15
CA GLY A 128 18.87 -4.95 20.50
C GLY A 128 17.65 -4.78 21.42
N LYS A 129 17.85 -4.07 22.54
CA LYS A 129 16.76 -3.80 23.49
C LYS A 129 15.78 -2.79 22.92
N THR A 130 14.56 -3.21 22.73
CA THR A 130 13.44 -2.36 22.26
C THR A 130 12.39 -2.29 23.35
N ASN A 131 11.65 -1.19 23.41
CA ASN A 131 10.55 -1.01 24.33
C ASN A 131 9.38 -1.95 23.97
N GLU A 132 8.79 -2.62 24.96
CA GLU A 132 7.65 -3.52 24.78
C GLU A 132 6.47 -2.86 24.07
N ASN A 133 6.20 -1.58 24.38
CA ASN A 133 5.15 -0.81 23.71
C ASN A 133 5.40 -0.63 22.19
N GLU A 134 6.67 -0.50 21.80
CA GLU A 134 7.05 -0.39 20.39
C GLU A 134 6.86 -1.73 19.68
N ILE A 135 7.23 -2.84 20.31
CA ILE A 135 7.00 -4.19 19.79
C ILE A 135 5.50 -4.45 19.60
N GLU A 136 4.66 -4.09 20.58
CA GLU A 136 3.22 -4.27 20.49
C GLU A 136 2.62 -3.38 19.39
N SER A 137 3.18 -2.18 19.14
CA SER A 137 2.73 -1.33 18.04
C SER A 137 2.95 -1.95 16.65
N PHE A 138 4.01 -2.71 16.46
CA PHE A 138 4.22 -3.46 15.20
C PHE A 138 3.20 -4.58 15.02
N LYS A 139 2.86 -5.29 16.09
CA LYS A 139 1.81 -6.31 16.08
C LYS A 139 0.44 -5.71 15.74
N ASP A 140 0.09 -4.59 16.39
CA ASP A 140 -1.15 -3.86 16.09
C ASP A 140 -1.21 -3.41 14.64
N SER A 141 -0.10 -2.90 14.11
CA SER A 141 0.01 -2.51 12.70
C SER A 141 -0.21 -3.71 11.77
N THR A 142 0.40 -4.86 12.07
CA THR A 142 0.18 -6.10 11.32
C THR A 142 -1.30 -6.47 11.25
N ILE A 143 -1.98 -6.44 12.42
CA ILE A 143 -3.41 -6.77 12.51
C ILE A 143 -4.26 -5.78 11.68
N LYS A 144 -3.97 -4.48 11.75
CA LYS A 144 -4.67 -3.46 10.97
C LYS A 144 -4.50 -3.68 9.46
N PHE A 145 -3.28 -3.94 9.00
CA PHE A 145 -3.03 -4.26 7.60
C PHE A 145 -3.77 -5.54 7.16
N ALA A 146 -3.75 -6.58 7.97
CA ALA A 146 -4.43 -7.84 7.68
C ALA A 146 -5.96 -7.66 7.60
N ASN A 147 -6.55 -6.87 8.50
CA ASN A 147 -7.97 -6.56 8.49
C ASN A 147 -8.39 -5.79 7.22
N LYS A 148 -7.60 -4.79 6.82
CA LYS A 148 -7.84 -4.07 5.55
C LYS A 148 -7.74 -5.00 4.34
N ALA A 149 -6.74 -5.89 4.30
CA ALA A 149 -6.61 -6.89 3.24
C ALA A 149 -7.79 -7.85 3.16
N ALA A 150 -8.41 -8.19 4.29
CA ALA A 150 -9.56 -9.10 4.38
C ALA A 150 -10.90 -8.43 4.06
N ASN A 151 -10.96 -7.11 4.02
CA ASN A 151 -12.20 -6.35 3.78
C ASN A 151 -12.63 -6.49 2.31
N LYS A 152 -13.83 -7.02 2.07
CA LYS A 152 -14.38 -7.21 0.72
C LYS A 152 -15.00 -5.95 0.11
N ASN A 153 -15.30 -4.95 0.94
CA ASN A 153 -15.87 -3.67 0.52
C ASN A 153 -14.86 -2.54 0.79
N LEU A 154 -13.59 -2.82 0.56
CA LEU A 154 -12.52 -1.92 0.94
C LEU A 154 -12.63 -0.56 0.25
N LEU A 155 -12.89 -0.52 -1.05
CA LEU A 155 -12.98 0.74 -1.79
C LEU A 155 -14.15 1.59 -1.36
N GLU A 156 -15.31 1.00 -1.03
CA GLU A 156 -16.46 1.73 -0.49
C GLU A 156 -16.15 2.37 0.86
N GLU A 157 -15.29 1.73 1.67
CA GLU A 157 -14.91 2.26 2.98
C GLU A 157 -13.90 3.41 2.88
N ILE A 158 -12.99 3.36 1.90
CA ILE A 158 -11.85 4.27 1.83
C ILE A 158 -12.00 5.39 0.79
N THR A 159 -13.01 5.37 -0.05
CA THR A 159 -13.39 6.46 -0.97
C THR A 159 -14.58 7.25 -0.43
#